data_39337ae37f0f055b21bb1508a70c4f94
#
_entry.id   39337ae37f0f055b21bb1508a70c4f94
#
_cell.length_a   1.000
_cell.length_b   1.000
_cell.length_c   1.000
_cell.angle_alpha   90.00
_cell.angle_beta   90.00
_cell.angle_gamma   90.00
#
_symmetry.space_group_name_H-M   'P 1'
#
loop_
_entity.id
_entity.type
_entity.pdbx_description
1 polymer ?
#
loop_
_entity_poly.entity_id
_entity_poly.type
_entity_poly.pdbx_seq_one_letter_code
_entity_poly.pdbx_strand_id
1 'polypeptide(L)'
;MSTKPVEFRGSALDELRSFPIGARREVGYQIYQVQMGRNPDDWKPMNTVGPGVCEIRVREADGIFRVIYLAKLESAIYILHCFQKKSQKTGKEDLELATRRYKDLLKEQSQ
;
A
#
# COMPACT_ATOMS: atom_id res chain seq x y z
N MET A 1 10.20 14.90 15.80
CA MET A 1 9.56 13.58 15.89
C MET A 1 10.04 12.68 14.77
N SER A 2 10.28 11.43 15.09
CA SER A 2 10.70 10.49 14.06
C SER A 2 9.50 10.00 13.25
N THR A 3 9.72 9.80 11.95
CA THR A 3 8.71 9.17 11.10
C THR A 3 8.80 7.64 11.26
N LYS A 4 7.68 6.96 11.05
CA LYS A 4 7.69 5.50 11.01
C LYS A 4 8.46 5.05 9.76
N PRO A 5 9.27 4.00 9.86
CA PRO A 5 9.91 3.48 8.66
C PRO A 5 8.89 2.81 7.75
N VAL A 6 9.23 2.67 6.48
CA VAL A 6 8.42 1.97 5.48
C VAL A 6 9.11 0.67 5.13
N GLU A 7 8.36 -0.41 5.13
CA GLU A 7 8.86 -1.71 4.70
C GLU A 7 7.99 -2.23 3.55
N PHE A 8 8.63 -2.54 2.44
CA PHE A 8 7.94 -3.08 1.26
C PHE A 8 7.99 -4.60 1.31
N ARG A 9 6.81 -5.24 1.23
CA ARG A 9 6.71 -6.70 1.30
C ARG A 9 6.77 -7.31 -0.10
N GLY A 10 7.49 -8.43 -0.21
CA GLY A 10 7.65 -9.09 -1.50
C GLY A 10 8.19 -8.14 -2.55
N SER A 11 7.56 -8.09 -3.70
CA SER A 11 7.97 -7.25 -4.83
C SER A 11 7.32 -5.86 -4.83
N ALA A 12 6.74 -5.42 -3.71
CA ALA A 12 5.99 -4.16 -3.67
C ALA A 12 6.82 -2.95 -4.08
N LEU A 13 8.10 -2.90 -3.70
CA LEU A 13 8.96 -1.78 -4.09
C LEU A 13 9.21 -1.76 -5.60
N ASP A 14 9.47 -2.93 -6.20
CA ASP A 14 9.65 -3.02 -7.65
C ASP A 14 8.36 -2.63 -8.37
N GLU A 15 7.21 -3.01 -7.82
CA GLU A 15 5.91 -2.62 -8.38
C GLU A 15 5.76 -1.10 -8.37
N LEU A 16 6.08 -0.46 -7.26
CA LEU A 16 6.03 1.01 -7.17
C LEU A 16 6.99 1.65 -8.17
N ARG A 17 8.21 1.13 -8.28
CA ARG A 17 9.21 1.66 -9.19
C ARG A 17 8.82 1.54 -10.66
N SER A 18 7.90 0.65 -10.99
CA SER A 18 7.41 0.49 -12.35
C SER A 18 6.37 1.55 -12.75
N PHE A 19 5.86 2.32 -11.80
CA PHE A 19 4.89 3.37 -12.09
C PHE A 19 5.55 4.53 -12.86
N PRO A 20 4.78 5.26 -13.69
CA PRO A 20 5.25 6.52 -14.28
C PRO A 20 5.71 7.47 -13.17
N ILE A 21 6.66 8.36 -13.52
CA ILE A 21 7.31 9.19 -12.50
C ILE A 21 6.33 10.07 -11.71
N GLY A 22 5.31 10.60 -12.35
CA GLY A 22 4.30 11.41 -11.65
C GLY A 22 3.54 10.59 -10.60
N ALA A 23 3.15 9.37 -10.98
CA ALA A 23 2.46 8.47 -10.05
C ALA A 23 3.38 8.05 -8.90
N ARG A 24 4.64 7.74 -9.20
CA ARG A 24 5.61 7.37 -8.15
C ARG A 24 5.79 8.49 -7.14
N ARG A 25 5.92 9.72 -7.61
CA ARG A 25 6.09 10.87 -6.73
C ARG A 25 4.87 11.08 -5.83
N GLU A 26 3.69 11.00 -6.42
CA GLU A 26 2.45 11.21 -5.66
C GLU A 26 2.24 10.08 -4.66
N VAL A 27 2.47 8.83 -5.05
CA VAL A 27 2.39 7.70 -4.13
C VAL A 27 3.39 7.88 -2.98
N GLY A 28 4.62 8.28 -3.30
CA GLY A 28 5.64 8.54 -2.28
C GLY A 28 5.19 9.59 -1.28
N TYR A 29 4.59 10.67 -1.76
CA TYR A 29 4.06 11.71 -0.89
C TYR A 29 2.93 11.17 0.01
N GLN A 30 2.03 10.38 -0.53
CA GLN A 30 0.93 9.82 0.25
C GLN A 30 1.43 8.83 1.31
N ILE A 31 2.43 8.03 0.99
CA ILE A 31 3.06 7.15 1.97
C ILE A 31 3.71 7.99 3.08
N TYR A 32 4.37 9.09 2.71
CA TYR A 32 4.96 9.99 3.68
C TYR A 32 3.91 10.54 4.64
N GLN A 33 2.73 10.90 4.14
CA GLN A 33 1.63 11.33 5.00
C GLN A 33 1.31 10.27 6.06
N VAL A 34 1.25 9.00 5.65
CA VAL A 34 0.98 7.91 6.58
C VAL A 34 2.12 7.78 7.61
N GLN A 35 3.37 7.93 7.17
CA GLN A 35 4.52 7.90 8.09
C GLN A 35 4.43 8.97 9.15
N MET A 36 3.83 10.11 8.84
CA MET A 36 3.67 11.22 9.76
C MET A 36 2.42 11.09 10.64
N GLY A 37 1.72 9.97 10.54
CA GLY A 37 0.50 9.76 11.34
C GLY A 37 -0.74 10.40 10.75
N ARG A 38 -0.70 10.79 9.49
CA ARG A 38 -1.84 11.40 8.80
C ARG A 38 -2.50 10.38 7.88
N ASN A 39 -3.72 10.67 7.46
CA ASN A 39 -4.36 9.87 6.43
C ASN A 39 -3.96 10.35 5.04
N PRO A 40 -3.88 9.44 4.06
CA PRO A 40 -3.71 9.85 2.66
C PRO A 40 -4.90 10.68 2.18
N ASP A 41 -4.71 11.42 1.09
CA ASP A 41 -5.77 12.25 0.53
C ASP A 41 -6.98 11.45 0.06
N ASP A 42 -6.74 10.27 -0.54
CA ASP A 42 -7.81 9.39 -1.02
C ASP A 42 -7.47 7.97 -0.61
N TRP A 43 -8.27 7.41 0.30
CA TRP A 43 -8.00 6.07 0.83
C TRP A 43 -9.30 5.41 1.26
N LYS A 44 -9.24 4.09 1.44
CA LYS A 44 -10.37 3.33 2.00
C LYS A 44 -9.85 2.11 2.74
N PRO A 45 -10.64 1.59 3.69
CA PRO A 45 -10.32 0.30 4.30
C PRO A 45 -10.40 -0.83 3.28
N MET A 46 -9.55 -1.84 3.45
CA MET A 46 -9.52 -3.04 2.63
C MET A 46 -9.64 -4.28 3.51
N ASN A 47 -10.81 -4.40 4.17
CA ASN A 47 -11.04 -5.49 5.13
C ASN A 47 -11.04 -6.86 4.47
N THR A 48 -11.25 -6.94 3.16
CA THR A 48 -11.14 -8.20 2.43
C THR A 48 -9.72 -8.77 2.44
N VAL A 49 -8.71 -7.91 2.60
CA VAL A 49 -7.32 -8.37 2.77
C VAL A 49 -7.08 -8.72 4.23
N GLY A 50 -7.48 -7.86 5.14
CA GLY A 50 -7.34 -8.11 6.57
C GLY A 50 -7.70 -6.90 7.41
N PRO A 51 -7.91 -7.10 8.72
CA PRO A 51 -8.23 -5.99 9.62
C PRO A 51 -7.11 -4.95 9.65
N GLY A 52 -7.48 -3.69 9.49
CA GLY A 52 -6.52 -2.58 9.52
C GLY A 52 -5.81 -2.32 8.22
N VAL A 53 -6.01 -3.17 7.21
CA VAL A 53 -5.42 -2.95 5.89
C VAL A 53 -6.21 -1.85 5.17
N CYS A 54 -5.48 -0.98 4.47
CA CYS A 54 -6.07 0.15 3.75
C CYS A 54 -5.51 0.23 2.34
N GLU A 55 -6.19 0.99 1.49
CA GLU A 55 -5.76 1.22 0.12
C GLU A 55 -5.67 2.72 -0.12
N ILE A 56 -4.50 3.18 -0.60
CA ILE A 56 -4.32 4.54 -1.12
C ILE A 56 -4.68 4.53 -2.59
N ARG A 57 -5.39 5.55 -3.05
CA ARG A 57 -5.69 5.75 -4.47
C ARG A 57 -5.05 7.04 -4.95
N VAL A 58 -4.34 6.96 -6.08
CA VAL A 58 -3.69 8.11 -6.69
C VAL A 58 -4.15 8.20 -8.13
N ARG A 59 -4.69 9.36 -8.50
CA ARG A 59 -5.14 9.63 -9.88
C ARG A 59 -4.08 10.48 -10.57
N GLU A 60 -3.61 10.02 -11.71
CA GLU A 60 -2.65 10.69 -12.53
C GLU A 60 -3.08 10.60 -14.00
N ALA A 61 -2.39 11.33 -14.88
CA ALA A 61 -2.71 11.33 -16.30
C ALA A 61 -2.76 9.93 -16.91
N ASP A 62 -1.91 9.03 -16.43
CA ASP A 62 -1.79 7.66 -16.95
C ASP A 62 -2.78 6.67 -16.34
N GLY A 63 -3.63 7.12 -15.43
CA GLY A 63 -4.66 6.25 -14.83
C GLY A 63 -4.73 6.34 -13.31
N ILE A 64 -5.28 5.30 -12.71
CA ILE A 64 -5.46 5.21 -11.27
C ILE A 64 -4.48 4.19 -10.72
N PHE A 65 -3.69 4.61 -9.73
CA PHE A 65 -2.69 3.77 -9.09
C PHE A 65 -3.11 3.49 -7.65
N ARG A 66 -2.89 2.28 -7.19
CA ARG A 66 -3.32 1.86 -5.86
C ARG A 66 -2.18 1.25 -5.08
N VAL A 67 -2.20 1.50 -3.75
CA VAL A 67 -1.23 0.95 -2.82
C VAL A 67 -1.99 0.35 -1.65
N ILE A 68 -1.81 -0.94 -1.42
CA ILE A 68 -2.40 -1.63 -0.28
C ILE A 68 -1.36 -1.69 0.83
N TYR A 69 -1.72 -1.22 2.02
CA TYR A 69 -0.76 -1.06 3.11
C TYR A 69 -1.40 -1.35 4.47
N LEU A 70 -0.54 -1.57 5.46
CA LEU A 70 -0.93 -1.75 6.85
C LEU A 70 -0.11 -0.80 7.70
N ALA A 71 -0.78 0.07 8.46
CA ALA A 71 -0.11 1.10 9.27
C ALA A 71 -0.32 0.93 10.78
N LYS A 72 -1.17 -0.01 11.21
CA LYS A 72 -1.52 -0.15 12.61
C LYS A 72 -0.43 -0.73 13.51
N LEU A 73 0.56 -1.40 12.92
CA LEU A 73 1.68 -1.93 13.68
C LEU A 73 2.68 -0.83 14.00
N GLU A 74 3.23 -0.83 15.20
CA GLU A 74 4.11 0.26 15.63
C GLU A 74 5.45 0.28 14.92
N SER A 75 5.93 -0.89 14.48
CA SER A 75 7.29 -1.02 13.95
C SER A 75 7.49 -0.35 12.59
N ALA A 76 6.48 -0.33 11.73
CA ALA A 76 6.64 0.21 10.38
C ALA A 76 5.28 0.37 9.69
N ILE A 77 5.33 1.10 8.57
CA ILE A 77 4.26 1.09 7.57
C ILE A 77 4.61 -0.01 6.59
N TYR A 78 3.76 -1.02 6.47
CA TYR A 78 4.02 -2.16 5.59
C TYR A 78 3.26 -1.99 4.29
N ILE A 79 4.01 -1.87 3.19
CA ILE A 79 3.43 -1.76 1.84
C ILE A 79 3.29 -3.17 1.29
N LEU A 80 2.05 -3.60 1.10
CA LEU A 80 1.75 -4.97 0.69
C LEU A 80 1.74 -5.16 -0.82
N HIS A 81 1.20 -4.18 -1.56
CA HIS A 81 1.06 -4.33 -3.01
C HIS A 81 0.84 -2.97 -3.66
N CYS A 82 1.52 -2.72 -4.78
CA CYS A 82 1.36 -1.51 -5.58
C CYS A 82 0.98 -1.91 -7.00
N PHE A 83 -0.11 -1.34 -7.53
CA PHE A 83 -0.58 -1.73 -8.85
C PHE A 83 -1.38 -0.62 -9.51
N GLN A 84 -1.40 -0.65 -10.85
CA GLN A 84 -2.25 0.24 -11.61
C GLN A 84 -3.61 -0.40 -11.74
N LYS A 85 -4.65 0.34 -11.41
CA LYS A 85 -6.02 -0.17 -11.48
C LYS A 85 -6.50 -0.22 -12.92
N LYS A 86 -7.04 -1.35 -13.32
CA LYS A 86 -7.55 -1.55 -14.68
C LYS A 86 -9.07 -1.66 -14.77
N SER A 87 -9.77 -1.66 -13.62
CA SER A 87 -11.22 -1.74 -13.55
C SER A 87 -11.72 -1.01 -12.32
N GLN A 88 -13.03 -0.90 -12.15
CA GLN A 88 -13.64 -0.23 -10.99
C GLN A 88 -13.30 -0.93 -9.68
N LYS A 89 -13.26 -2.25 -9.69
CA LYS A 89 -12.95 -3.02 -8.50
C LYS A 89 -11.51 -3.46 -8.51
N THR A 90 -10.94 -3.66 -7.32
CA THR A 90 -9.64 -4.28 -7.18
C THR A 90 -9.73 -5.71 -7.70
N GLY A 91 -8.87 -6.07 -8.63
CA GLY A 91 -8.92 -7.37 -9.26
C GLY A 91 -8.63 -8.50 -8.30
N LYS A 92 -9.15 -9.68 -8.60
CA LYS A 92 -8.97 -10.86 -7.76
C LYS A 92 -7.50 -11.19 -7.53
N GLU A 93 -6.69 -11.11 -8.59
CA GLU A 93 -5.26 -11.41 -8.50
C GLU A 93 -4.54 -10.43 -7.55
N ASP A 94 -4.89 -9.15 -7.62
CA ASP A 94 -4.30 -8.13 -6.73
C ASP A 94 -4.70 -8.38 -5.28
N LEU A 95 -5.96 -8.73 -5.03
CA LEU A 95 -6.44 -9.05 -3.69
C LEU A 95 -5.75 -10.29 -3.14
N GLU A 96 -5.60 -11.33 -3.95
CA GLU A 96 -4.95 -12.56 -3.52
C GLU A 96 -3.48 -12.34 -3.17
N LEU A 97 -2.79 -11.55 -3.99
CA LEU A 97 -1.38 -11.25 -3.76
C LEU A 97 -1.21 -10.44 -2.47
N ALA A 98 -2.01 -9.40 -2.30
CA ALA A 98 -1.97 -8.58 -1.08
C ALA A 98 -2.29 -9.42 0.16
N THR A 99 -3.28 -10.30 0.07
CA THR A 99 -3.67 -11.17 1.18
C THR A 99 -2.54 -12.12 1.56
N ARG A 100 -1.87 -12.70 0.57
CA ARG A 100 -0.74 -13.59 0.82
C ARG A 100 0.38 -12.87 1.55
N ARG A 101 0.73 -11.67 1.07
CA ARG A 101 1.78 -10.86 1.70
C ARG A 101 1.41 -10.44 3.11
N TYR A 102 0.14 -10.13 3.33
CA TYR A 102 -0.38 -9.80 4.65
C TYR A 102 -0.24 -10.99 5.61
N LYS A 103 -0.64 -12.19 5.18
CA LYS A 103 -0.50 -13.39 6.00
C LYS A 103 0.95 -13.71 6.33
N ASP A 104 1.84 -13.55 5.37
CA ASP A 104 3.28 -13.76 5.60
C ASP A 104 3.81 -12.78 6.64
N LEU A 105 3.39 -11.53 6.56
CA LEU A 105 3.77 -10.52 7.54
C LEU A 105 3.30 -10.91 8.94
N LEU A 106 2.04 -11.34 9.08
CA LEU A 106 1.51 -11.72 10.39
C LEU A 106 2.26 -12.91 10.98
N LYS A 107 2.66 -13.89 10.16
CA LYS A 107 3.47 -15.01 10.62
C LYS A 107 4.80 -14.54 11.19
N GLU A 108 5.47 -13.61 10.50
CA GLU A 108 6.73 -13.05 10.98
C GLU A 108 6.56 -12.31 12.29
N GLN A 109 5.47 -11.55 12.45
CA GLN A 109 5.21 -10.78 13.67
C GLN A 109 4.91 -11.68 14.88
N SER A 110 4.43 -12.89 14.66
CA SER A 110 4.08 -13.80 15.74
C SER A 110 5.23 -14.70 16.19
N GLN A 111 6.40 -14.61 15.56
CA GLN A 111 7.58 -15.39 15.93
C GLN A 111 8.41 -14.72 17.01
#